data_3b17ba6c6166524fe276d69e4078da14
#
_entry.id   3b17ba6c6166524fe276d69e4078da14
#
_cell.length_a   1.000
_cell.length_b   1.000
_cell.length_c   1.000
_cell.angle_alpha   90.00
_cell.angle_beta   90.00
_cell.angle_gamma   90.00
#
_symmetry.space_group_name_H-M   'P 1'
#
loop_
_entity.id
_entity.type
_entity.pdbx_description
1 polymer ?
#
loop_
_entity_poly.entity_id
_entity_poly.type
_entity_poly.pdbx_seq_one_letter_code
_entity_poly.pdbx_strand_id
1 'polypeptide(L)'
;PQLYKDSTTVINPQIASQANIDSLKQALEYVVTDGLGQPAKSDKVQIAGETGTVQLENGNYIVEFCGYFPADAPQYSIIVSIYKEELPASGGLMAGDVFRQITATIL
;
A
#
# COMPACT_ATOMS: atom_id res chain seq x y z
N PRO A 1 17.76 18.21 8.56
CA PRO A 1 16.44 17.76 8.97
C PRO A 1 16.48 17.20 10.39
N GLN A 2 15.47 17.49 11.11
CA GLN A 2 15.33 17.00 12.47
C GLN A 2 14.69 15.60 12.42
N LEU A 3 15.36 14.65 13.03
CA LEU A 3 14.82 13.31 13.18
C LEU A 3 14.12 13.19 14.53
N TYR A 4 12.90 12.69 14.51
CA TYR A 4 12.14 12.41 15.71
C TYR A 4 12.20 10.92 16.01
N LYS A 5 12.45 10.61 17.26
CA LYS A 5 12.32 9.24 17.72
C LYS A 5 10.87 9.01 18.10
N ASP A 6 10.18 8.24 17.28
CA ASP A 6 8.77 7.95 17.54
C ASP A 6 8.61 6.95 18.66
N SER A 7 7.59 7.16 19.46
CA SER A 7 7.14 6.19 20.44
C SER A 7 5.84 5.58 19.96
N THR A 8 5.68 4.27 20.17
CA THR A 8 4.45 3.58 19.82
C THR A 8 3.42 3.75 20.92
N THR A 9 2.23 4.20 20.54
CA THR A 9 1.08 4.28 21.44
C THR A 9 0.02 3.29 20.96
N VAL A 10 -0.33 2.32 21.79
CA VAL A 10 -1.37 1.35 21.45
C VAL A 10 -2.71 1.87 21.95
N ILE A 11 -3.56 2.27 21.01
CA ILE A 11 -4.91 2.78 21.32
C ILE A 11 -5.86 1.64 21.63
N ASN A 12 -5.82 0.58 20.81
CA ASN A 12 -6.57 -0.64 21.01
C ASN A 12 -5.70 -1.81 20.57
N PRO A 13 -5.37 -2.75 21.49
CA PRO A 13 -4.47 -3.85 21.15
C PRO A 13 -5.09 -4.86 20.17
N GLN A 14 -6.42 -4.86 20.04
CA GLN A 14 -7.08 -5.76 19.09
C GLN A 14 -8.42 -5.16 18.64
N ILE A 15 -8.41 -4.58 17.42
CA ILE A 15 -9.57 -3.88 16.86
C ILE A 15 -10.60 -4.83 16.24
N ALA A 16 -10.23 -6.09 15.99
CA ALA A 16 -11.10 -7.08 15.36
C ALA A 16 -10.67 -8.48 15.82
N SER A 17 -11.52 -9.49 15.54
CA SER A 17 -11.13 -10.87 15.81
C SER A 17 -9.94 -11.27 14.95
N GLN A 18 -9.14 -12.21 15.44
CA GLN A 18 -7.98 -12.69 14.68
C GLN A 18 -8.41 -13.30 13.34
N ALA A 19 -9.56 -14.00 13.33
CA ALA A 19 -10.08 -14.59 12.08
C ALA A 19 -10.39 -13.52 11.03
N ASN A 20 -11.00 -12.39 11.44
CA ASN A 20 -11.29 -11.29 10.52
C ASN A 20 -10.02 -10.59 10.05
N ILE A 21 -9.05 -10.42 10.94
CA ILE A 21 -7.75 -9.84 10.58
C ILE A 21 -7.05 -10.73 9.57
N ASP A 22 -7.05 -12.03 9.76
CA ASP A 22 -6.41 -12.98 8.85
C ASP A 22 -7.09 -12.97 7.47
N SER A 23 -8.43 -12.90 7.44
CA SER A 23 -9.18 -12.80 6.20
C SER A 23 -8.86 -11.50 5.45
N LEU A 24 -8.77 -10.39 6.17
CA LEU A 24 -8.41 -9.11 5.57
C LEU A 24 -6.99 -9.14 4.99
N LYS A 25 -6.04 -9.72 5.71
CA LYS A 25 -4.67 -9.86 5.23
C LYS A 25 -4.60 -10.69 3.96
N GLN A 26 -5.35 -11.78 3.87
CA GLN A 26 -5.43 -12.59 2.66
C GLN A 26 -5.97 -11.79 1.48
N ALA A 27 -7.00 -10.97 1.73
CA ALA A 27 -7.56 -10.10 0.68
C ALA A 27 -6.52 -9.08 0.20
N LEU A 28 -5.76 -8.47 1.10
CA LEU A 28 -4.73 -7.50 0.75
C LEU A 28 -3.56 -8.13 0.00
N GLU A 29 -3.23 -9.37 0.31
CA GLU A 29 -2.24 -10.14 -0.44
C GLU A 29 -2.75 -10.45 -1.85
N TYR A 30 -4.01 -10.83 -1.97
CA TYR A 30 -4.64 -11.13 -3.26
C TYR A 30 -4.63 -9.93 -4.21
N VAL A 31 -4.84 -8.72 -3.69
CA VAL A 31 -4.76 -7.48 -4.49
C VAL A 31 -3.46 -7.41 -5.26
N VAL A 32 -2.35 -7.79 -4.63
CA VAL A 32 -1.01 -7.74 -5.23
C VAL A 32 -0.70 -8.95 -6.08
N THR A 33 -1.12 -10.15 -5.67
CA THR A 33 -0.83 -11.36 -6.44
C THR A 33 -1.68 -11.47 -7.70
N ASP A 34 -2.96 -11.10 -7.63
CA ASP A 34 -3.92 -11.38 -8.69
C ASP A 34 -4.83 -10.19 -9.03
N GLY A 35 -4.83 -9.14 -8.23
CA GLY A 35 -5.72 -8.00 -8.37
C GLY A 35 -5.08 -6.79 -9.03
N LEU A 36 -5.66 -5.62 -8.74
CA LEU A 36 -5.23 -4.34 -9.34
C LEU A 36 -3.87 -3.86 -8.83
N GLY A 37 -3.35 -4.44 -7.76
CA GLY A 37 -2.05 -4.11 -7.19
C GLY A 37 -0.87 -4.90 -7.77
N GLN A 38 -1.07 -5.68 -8.81
CA GLN A 38 0.00 -6.48 -9.43
C GLN A 38 1.24 -5.66 -9.78
N PRO A 39 1.15 -4.40 -10.23
CA PRO A 39 2.35 -3.59 -10.48
C PRO A 39 3.24 -3.36 -9.26
N ALA A 40 2.71 -3.52 -8.04
CA ALA A 40 3.48 -3.42 -6.82
C ALA A 40 4.20 -4.72 -6.43
N LYS A 41 3.93 -5.81 -7.14
CA LYS A 41 4.45 -7.14 -6.79
C LYS A 41 5.98 -7.18 -6.85
N SER A 42 6.58 -7.73 -5.79
CA SER A 42 8.02 -7.97 -5.71
C SER A 42 8.31 -9.46 -5.92
N ASP A 43 9.43 -9.77 -6.55
CA ASP A 43 9.92 -11.15 -6.68
C ASP A 43 10.78 -11.56 -5.47
N LYS A 44 11.05 -10.65 -4.56
CA LYS A 44 11.92 -10.90 -3.39
C LYS A 44 11.14 -11.08 -2.09
N VAL A 45 9.97 -10.47 -1.98
CA VAL A 45 9.17 -10.48 -0.76
C VAL A 45 7.69 -10.42 -1.11
N GLN A 46 6.85 -11.00 -0.27
CA GLN A 46 5.41 -10.88 -0.46
C GLN A 46 4.92 -9.54 0.06
N ILE A 47 4.17 -8.84 -0.78
CA ILE A 47 3.59 -7.54 -0.50
C ILE A 47 2.08 -7.70 -0.36
N ALA A 48 1.50 -7.00 0.59
CA ALA A 48 0.07 -6.86 0.76
C ALA A 48 -0.28 -5.39 0.69
N GLY A 49 -1.43 -5.06 0.14
CA GLY A 49 -1.81 -3.66 0.04
C GLY A 49 -3.11 -3.44 -0.71
N GLU A 50 -3.39 -2.18 -0.98
CA GLU A 50 -4.60 -1.77 -1.69
C GLU A 50 -4.33 -0.54 -2.55
N THR A 51 -5.03 -0.48 -3.67
CA THR A 51 -4.98 0.65 -4.60
C THR A 51 -6.10 1.63 -4.29
N GLY A 52 -5.91 2.87 -4.67
CA GLY A 52 -6.95 3.90 -4.59
C GLY A 52 -6.84 4.86 -5.76
N THR A 53 -7.99 5.30 -6.26
CA THR A 53 -8.08 6.33 -7.29
C THR A 53 -9.24 7.23 -6.93
N VAL A 54 -8.96 8.51 -6.69
CA VAL A 54 -9.96 9.50 -6.31
C VAL A 54 -9.99 10.59 -7.35
N GLN A 55 -11.19 10.89 -7.88
CA GLN A 55 -11.38 12.03 -8.74
C GLN A 55 -11.70 13.26 -7.90
N LEU A 56 -10.97 14.33 -8.13
CA LEU A 56 -11.17 15.62 -7.46
C LEU A 56 -12.21 16.45 -8.19
N GLU A 57 -12.74 17.50 -7.51
CA GLU A 57 -13.74 18.38 -8.07
C GLU A 57 -13.29 19.09 -9.34
N ASN A 58 -11.98 19.37 -9.46
CA ASN A 58 -11.42 20.02 -10.63
C ASN A 58 -11.18 19.06 -11.83
N GLY A 59 -11.59 17.80 -11.70
CA GLY A 59 -11.41 16.79 -12.75
C GLY A 59 -10.07 16.06 -12.73
N ASN A 60 -9.17 16.46 -11.86
CA ASN A 60 -7.89 15.77 -11.68
C ASN A 60 -8.03 14.62 -10.69
N TYR A 61 -6.96 13.89 -10.47
CA TYR A 61 -6.99 12.64 -9.69
C TYR A 61 -5.90 12.59 -8.65
N ILE A 62 -6.19 11.86 -7.57
CA ILE A 62 -5.15 11.34 -6.68
C ILE A 62 -5.16 9.84 -6.82
N VAL A 63 -4.02 9.27 -7.18
CA VAL A 63 -3.84 7.82 -7.30
C VAL A 63 -2.90 7.35 -6.22
N GLU A 64 -3.26 6.24 -5.57
CA GLU A 64 -2.56 5.80 -4.37
C GLU A 64 -2.34 4.30 -4.37
N PHE A 65 -1.29 3.90 -3.69
CA PHE A 65 -1.07 2.54 -3.25
C PHE A 65 -0.58 2.57 -1.81
N CYS A 66 -1.24 1.82 -0.94
CA CYS A 66 -0.85 1.65 0.45
C CYS A 66 -0.55 0.19 0.69
N GLY A 67 0.61 -0.13 1.21
CA GLY A 67 0.98 -1.51 1.40
C GLY A 67 1.99 -1.73 2.51
N TYR A 68 2.21 -2.99 2.82
CA TYR A 68 3.19 -3.40 3.81
C TYR A 68 3.92 -4.66 3.35
N PHE A 69 5.12 -4.87 3.91
CA PHE A 69 5.93 -6.03 3.61
C PHE A 69 6.96 -6.30 4.70
N PRO A 70 7.46 -7.54 4.85
CA PRO A 70 6.91 -8.78 4.28
C PRO A 70 5.49 -9.05 4.79
N ALA A 71 4.63 -9.62 3.94
CA ALA A 71 3.21 -9.78 4.30
C ALA A 71 3.00 -10.70 5.51
N ASP A 72 3.85 -11.70 5.68
CA ASP A 72 3.78 -12.67 6.79
C ASP A 72 4.35 -12.14 8.11
N ALA A 73 5.26 -11.15 8.04
CA ALA A 73 5.90 -10.54 9.21
C ALA A 73 6.21 -9.08 8.91
N PRO A 74 5.20 -8.20 8.90
CA PRO A 74 5.37 -6.82 8.42
C PRO A 74 6.46 -6.04 9.16
N GLN A 75 7.36 -5.46 8.40
CA GLN A 75 8.46 -4.61 8.87
C GLN A 75 8.28 -3.17 8.41
N TYR A 76 7.68 -2.98 7.24
CA TYR A 76 7.52 -1.68 6.60
C TYR A 76 6.09 -1.47 6.13
N SER A 77 5.61 -0.25 6.28
CA SER A 77 4.32 0.20 5.78
C SER A 77 4.56 1.50 5.02
N ILE A 78 4.09 1.58 3.78
CA ILE A 78 4.36 2.71 2.90
C ILE A 78 3.08 3.10 2.17
N ILE A 79 2.85 4.41 2.06
CA ILE A 79 1.80 4.98 1.23
C ILE A 79 2.47 5.79 0.12
N VAL A 80 2.08 5.51 -1.12
CA VAL A 80 2.46 6.31 -2.29
C VAL A 80 1.22 7.03 -2.78
N SER A 81 1.29 8.35 -2.87
CA SER A 81 0.18 9.19 -3.32
C SER A 81 0.67 10.10 -4.43
N ILE A 82 0.01 10.08 -5.58
CA ILE A 82 0.41 10.84 -6.76
C ILE A 82 -0.77 11.69 -7.21
N TYR A 83 -0.54 12.99 -7.38
CA TYR A 83 -1.48 13.90 -8.01
C TYR A 83 -1.34 13.75 -9.52
N LYS A 84 -2.43 13.41 -10.19
CA LYS A 84 -2.44 13.17 -11.64
C LYS A 84 -3.43 14.11 -12.32
N GLU A 85 -2.93 14.92 -13.23
CA GLU A 85 -3.78 15.76 -14.05
C GLU A 85 -4.39 14.92 -15.16
N GLU A 86 -5.70 14.91 -15.26
CA GLU A 86 -6.47 14.20 -16.29
C GLU A 86 -6.23 12.68 -16.29
N LEU A 87 -6.91 11.99 -17.20
CA LEU A 87 -6.72 10.56 -17.43
C LEU A 87 -5.52 10.30 -18.34
N PRO A 88 -4.90 9.13 -18.28
CA PRO A 88 -5.26 7.98 -17.46
C PRO A 88 -4.87 8.16 -16.00
N ALA A 89 -5.65 7.53 -15.09
CA ALA A 89 -5.39 7.56 -13.66
C ALA A 89 -5.61 6.16 -13.09
N SER A 90 -4.56 5.58 -12.51
CA SER A 90 -4.62 4.24 -11.94
C SER A 90 -3.68 4.14 -10.75
N GLY A 91 -4.26 3.85 -9.58
CA GLY A 91 -3.49 3.62 -8.37
C GLY A 91 -2.55 2.43 -8.53
N GLY A 92 -3.03 1.34 -9.13
CA GLY A 92 -2.21 0.16 -9.37
C GLY A 92 -1.06 0.40 -10.32
N LEU A 93 -1.34 0.93 -11.51
CA LEU A 93 -0.33 1.12 -12.55
C LEU A 93 0.68 2.21 -12.21
N MET A 94 0.25 3.27 -11.54
CA MET A 94 1.09 4.43 -11.26
C MET A 94 1.73 4.36 -9.87
N ALA A 95 0.91 4.37 -8.82
CA ALA A 95 1.41 4.35 -7.45
C ALA A 95 1.99 2.97 -7.07
N GLY A 96 1.40 1.89 -7.57
CA GLY A 96 1.90 0.54 -7.33
C GLY A 96 3.30 0.34 -7.91
N ASP A 97 3.55 0.87 -9.10
CA ASP A 97 4.87 0.79 -9.73
C ASP A 97 5.93 1.54 -8.91
N VAL A 98 5.60 2.73 -8.42
CA VAL A 98 6.50 3.51 -7.54
C VAL A 98 6.74 2.75 -6.24
N PHE A 99 5.70 2.16 -5.66
CA PHE A 99 5.82 1.33 -4.47
C PHE A 99 6.81 0.18 -4.69
N ARG A 100 6.70 -0.52 -5.82
CA ARG A 100 7.63 -1.60 -6.18
C ARG A 100 9.07 -1.12 -6.25
N GLN A 101 9.30 0.05 -6.85
CA GLN A 101 10.63 0.62 -6.95
C GLN A 101 11.20 0.99 -5.57
N ILE A 102 10.39 1.55 -4.70
CA ILE A 102 10.79 1.86 -3.32
C ILE A 102 11.13 0.58 -2.57
N THR A 103 10.30 -0.45 -2.68
CA THR A 103 10.53 -1.76 -2.06
C THR A 103 11.86 -2.36 -2.52
N ALA A 104 12.14 -2.31 -3.81
CA ALA A 104 13.40 -2.81 -4.36
C ALA A 104 14.61 -2.06 -3.81
N THR A 105 14.47 -0.78 -3.51
CA THR A 105 15.54 0.04 -2.92
C THR A 105 15.78 -0.32 -1.45
N ILE A 106 14.71 -0.60 -0.71
CA ILE A 106 14.82 -0.98 0.71
C ILE A 106 15.41 -2.38 0.86
N LEU A 107 15.03 -3.30 0.00
CA LEU A 107 15.53 -4.68 -0.01
C LEU A 107 16.85 -4.77 -0.79
#